data_ae0ae08df899f5b3d40faff5a9a931ba
#
_entry.id   ae0ae08df899f5b3d40faff5a9a931ba
#
_cell.length_a   1.000
_cell.length_b   1.000
_cell.length_c   1.000
_cell.angle_alpha   90.00
_cell.angle_beta   90.00
_cell.angle_gamma   90.00
#
_symmetry.space_group_name_H-M   'P 1'
#
loop_
_entity.id
_entity.type
_entity.pdbx_description
1 polymer ?
#
loop_
_entity_poly.entity_id
_entity_poly.type
_entity_poly.pdbx_seq_one_letter_code
_entity_poly.pdbx_strand_id
1 'polypeptide(L)'
;MLKIKQLKGKNEYKEIDKKMSNQVSIVSKNINFEEVWFLEHEKVFTAGSSSPKNLKETSINKIPLIKVNRGGKLTYHGPGQLVIYPILNIKKRKINIIEYINLLEEICIKVFKNNSIKLFRKKEKNRGLWTSKKNIHKKIIFIGLRYSRGVIYHGLSINFNTNLIDFRSINPCGLDGNEISSLKELNI
;
A
#
# COMPACT_ATOMS: atom_id res chain seq x y z
N MET A 1 -14.85 -7.36 -17.69
CA MET A 1 -15.35 -7.28 -16.28
C MET A 1 -14.14 -7.25 -15.35
N LEU A 2 -14.10 -6.38 -14.34
CA LEU A 2 -13.04 -6.33 -13.36
C LEU A 2 -13.04 -7.60 -12.51
N LYS A 3 -11.88 -8.29 -12.41
CA LYS A 3 -11.75 -9.51 -11.63
C LYS A 3 -11.16 -9.21 -10.25
N ILE A 4 -11.79 -9.69 -9.20
CA ILE A 4 -11.30 -9.60 -7.82
C ILE A 4 -10.66 -10.94 -7.46
N LYS A 5 -9.42 -10.90 -6.92
CA LYS A 5 -8.70 -12.07 -6.42
C LYS A 5 -8.36 -11.88 -4.95
N GLN A 6 -8.68 -12.87 -4.14
CA GLN A 6 -8.22 -12.97 -2.76
C GLN A 6 -7.13 -14.06 -2.69
N LEU A 7 -5.90 -13.66 -2.45
CA LEU A 7 -4.77 -14.58 -2.29
C LEU A 7 -4.66 -14.96 -0.82
N LYS A 8 -5.00 -16.20 -0.52
CA LYS A 8 -5.03 -16.73 0.86
C LYS A 8 -3.62 -16.94 1.42
N GLY A 9 -3.52 -16.94 2.75
CA GLY A 9 -2.26 -17.12 3.47
C GLY A 9 -1.32 -15.90 3.38
N LYS A 10 -0.09 -16.12 3.84
CA LYS A 10 0.99 -15.13 3.76
C LYS A 10 1.74 -15.33 2.46
N ASN A 11 1.96 -14.25 1.73
CA ASN A 11 2.51 -14.31 0.38
C ASN A 11 3.93 -13.72 0.36
N GLU A 12 4.87 -14.44 -0.23
CA GLU A 12 6.23 -13.95 -0.45
C GLU A 12 6.19 -12.77 -1.44
N TYR A 13 6.88 -11.68 -1.09
CA TYR A 13 6.77 -10.41 -1.83
C TYR A 13 7.28 -10.51 -3.26
N LYS A 14 8.45 -11.15 -3.48
CA LYS A 14 9.07 -11.24 -4.82
C LYS A 14 8.22 -12.05 -5.78
N GLU A 15 7.56 -13.10 -5.30
CA GLU A 15 6.64 -13.89 -6.13
C GLU A 15 5.44 -13.05 -6.57
N ILE A 16 4.83 -12.31 -5.64
CA ILE A 16 3.70 -11.43 -5.95
C ILE A 16 4.11 -10.31 -6.89
N ASP A 17 5.26 -9.68 -6.69
CA ASP A 17 5.78 -8.62 -7.57
C ASP A 17 6.01 -9.13 -9.00
N LYS A 18 6.56 -10.33 -9.15
CA LYS A 18 6.71 -11.01 -10.46
C LYS A 18 5.36 -11.29 -11.12
N LYS A 19 4.40 -11.86 -10.37
CA LYS A 19 3.03 -12.10 -10.88
C LYS A 19 2.35 -10.80 -11.29
N MET A 20 2.50 -9.76 -10.50
CA MET A 20 1.94 -8.43 -10.77
C MET A 20 2.54 -7.80 -12.02
N SER A 21 3.85 -7.89 -12.20
CA SER A 21 4.54 -7.40 -13.41
C SER A 21 4.06 -8.09 -14.69
N ASN A 22 3.82 -9.40 -14.62
CA ASN A 22 3.22 -10.17 -15.73
C ASN A 22 1.78 -9.68 -16.02
N GLN A 23 0.98 -9.50 -14.96
CA GLN A 23 -0.40 -9.02 -15.12
C GLN A 23 -0.45 -7.61 -15.73
N VAL A 24 0.46 -6.71 -15.34
CA VAL A 24 0.60 -5.38 -15.97
C VAL A 24 0.81 -5.50 -17.46
N SER A 25 1.64 -6.43 -17.92
CA SER A 25 1.90 -6.65 -19.35
C SER A 25 0.64 -7.13 -20.09
N ILE A 26 -0.17 -7.96 -19.46
CA ILE A 26 -1.46 -8.44 -20.01
C ILE A 26 -2.47 -7.29 -20.08
N VAL A 27 -2.67 -6.57 -18.98
CA VAL A 27 -3.66 -5.46 -18.86
C VAL A 27 -3.29 -4.30 -19.79
N SER A 28 -1.99 -4.05 -20.02
CA SER A 28 -1.55 -3.00 -20.95
C SER A 28 -2.04 -3.22 -22.37
N LYS A 29 -2.20 -4.48 -22.78
CA LYS A 29 -2.70 -4.89 -24.09
C LYS A 29 -4.22 -4.98 -24.12
N ASN A 30 -4.83 -5.51 -23.07
CA ASN A 30 -6.28 -5.73 -23.00
C ASN A 30 -6.87 -5.42 -21.61
N ILE A 31 -7.71 -4.39 -21.56
CA ILE A 31 -8.38 -3.92 -20.32
C ILE A 31 -9.32 -4.99 -19.71
N ASN A 32 -9.80 -5.96 -20.49
CA ASN A 32 -10.69 -7.01 -19.97
C ASN A 32 -10.01 -7.93 -18.95
N PHE A 33 -8.68 -7.87 -18.84
CA PHE A 33 -7.91 -8.64 -17.86
C PHE A 33 -7.51 -7.84 -16.62
N GLU A 34 -8.15 -6.71 -16.35
CA GLU A 34 -7.94 -5.94 -15.14
C GLU A 34 -8.30 -6.73 -13.89
N GLU A 35 -7.48 -6.59 -12.86
CA GLU A 35 -7.64 -7.32 -11.61
C GLU A 35 -7.41 -6.40 -10.40
N VAL A 36 -8.06 -6.76 -9.28
CA VAL A 36 -7.74 -6.22 -7.95
C VAL A 36 -7.42 -7.38 -7.03
N TRP A 37 -6.22 -7.38 -6.46
CA TRP A 37 -5.74 -8.42 -5.57
C TRP A 37 -5.80 -7.98 -4.12
N PHE A 38 -6.34 -8.83 -3.26
CA PHE A 38 -6.37 -8.68 -1.81
C PHE A 38 -5.50 -9.76 -1.20
N LEU A 39 -4.53 -9.38 -0.35
CA LEU A 39 -3.58 -10.33 0.23
C LEU A 39 -2.93 -9.79 1.52
N GLU A 40 -2.23 -10.68 2.21
CA GLU A 40 -1.24 -10.36 3.22
C GLU A 40 0.14 -10.85 2.75
N HIS A 41 1.19 -10.12 3.09
CA HIS A 41 2.57 -10.56 2.85
C HIS A 41 3.17 -11.23 4.09
N GLU A 42 4.20 -12.04 3.87
CA GLU A 42 5.20 -12.32 4.89
C GLU A 42 5.90 -11.02 5.32
N LYS A 43 6.62 -11.08 6.45
CA LYS A 43 7.37 -9.90 6.92
C LYS A 43 8.40 -9.47 5.89
N VAL A 44 8.30 -8.23 5.42
CA VAL A 44 9.21 -7.64 4.44
C VAL A 44 9.26 -6.12 4.57
N PHE A 45 10.45 -5.56 4.45
CA PHE A 45 10.62 -4.14 4.16
C PHE A 45 10.73 -3.93 2.65
N THR A 46 10.10 -2.88 2.15
CA THR A 46 10.25 -2.50 0.74
C THR A 46 10.73 -1.07 0.63
N ALA A 47 11.78 -0.85 -0.18
CA ALA A 47 12.34 0.46 -0.49
C ALA A 47 11.81 0.92 -1.86
N GLY A 48 10.90 1.90 -1.86
CA GLY A 48 10.33 2.47 -3.07
C GLY A 48 11.26 3.44 -3.79
N SER A 49 10.84 3.97 -4.92
CA SER A 49 11.64 4.80 -5.84
C SER A 49 12.17 6.11 -5.24
N SER A 50 11.62 6.57 -4.11
CA SER A 50 12.08 7.76 -3.39
C SER A 50 12.97 7.42 -2.18
N SER A 51 13.35 6.15 -2.01
CA SER A 51 14.35 5.74 -1.00
C SER A 51 15.75 6.13 -1.43
N PRO A 52 16.72 6.25 -0.49
CA PRO A 52 18.10 6.55 -0.83
C PRO A 52 18.67 5.56 -1.86
N LYS A 53 19.33 6.07 -2.90
CA LYS A 53 19.90 5.22 -3.98
C LYS A 53 21.07 4.35 -3.48
N ASN A 54 21.80 4.82 -2.49
CA ASN A 54 22.95 4.14 -1.88
C ASN A 54 22.58 3.13 -0.79
N LEU A 55 21.30 2.81 -0.63
CA LEU A 55 20.84 1.79 0.32
C LEU A 55 21.49 0.44 -0.02
N LYS A 56 22.39 -0.05 0.82
CA LYS A 56 23.13 -1.31 0.61
C LYS A 56 22.54 -2.48 1.41
N GLU A 57 21.78 -2.18 2.42
CA GLU A 57 21.17 -3.16 3.31
C GLU A 57 20.22 -4.08 2.50
N THR A 58 20.30 -5.37 2.80
CA THR A 58 19.42 -6.41 2.25
C THR A 58 18.43 -6.94 3.28
N SER A 59 18.59 -6.52 4.53
CA SER A 59 17.67 -6.84 5.63
C SER A 59 17.76 -5.78 6.73
N ILE A 60 16.69 -5.68 7.52
CA ILE A 60 16.61 -4.88 8.76
C ILE A 60 16.05 -5.80 9.83
N ASN A 61 16.72 -5.94 10.97
CA ASN A 61 16.30 -6.83 12.06
C ASN A 61 15.97 -8.27 11.56
N LYS A 62 16.81 -8.83 10.68
CA LYS A 62 16.62 -10.14 10.03
C LYS A 62 15.38 -10.25 9.12
N ILE A 63 14.67 -9.18 8.89
CA ILE A 63 13.55 -9.13 7.94
C ILE A 63 14.08 -8.67 6.58
N PRO A 64 13.77 -9.36 5.48
CA PRO A 64 14.24 -8.99 4.14
C PRO A 64 13.89 -7.54 3.77
N LEU A 65 14.83 -6.85 3.13
CA LEU A 65 14.63 -5.54 2.52
C LEU A 65 14.77 -5.63 1.00
N ILE A 66 13.70 -5.30 0.30
CA ILE A 66 13.61 -5.43 -1.16
C ILE A 66 13.47 -4.04 -1.80
N LYS A 67 14.31 -3.74 -2.78
CA LYS A 67 14.16 -2.54 -3.62
C LYS A 67 13.06 -2.79 -4.64
N VAL A 68 12.13 -1.85 -4.76
CA VAL A 68 10.94 -1.99 -5.59
C VAL A 68 10.62 -0.71 -6.35
N ASN A 69 9.84 -0.83 -7.41
CA ASN A 69 9.53 0.29 -8.31
C ASN A 69 8.30 1.11 -7.92
N ARG A 70 7.62 0.81 -6.78
CA ARG A 70 6.49 1.65 -6.32
C ARG A 70 6.96 3.03 -5.90
N GLY A 71 6.06 3.98 -5.92
CA GLY A 71 6.31 5.31 -5.36
C GLY A 71 6.51 5.29 -3.84
N GLY A 72 7.10 6.37 -3.32
CA GLY A 72 7.37 6.54 -1.89
C GLY A 72 8.72 5.96 -1.43
N LYS A 73 8.93 6.06 -0.11
CA LYS A 73 10.17 5.65 0.58
C LYS A 73 10.05 4.23 1.13
N LEU A 74 10.80 3.97 2.20
CA LEU A 74 10.78 2.71 2.95
C LEU A 74 9.41 2.46 3.59
N THR A 75 8.91 1.24 3.54
CA THR A 75 7.72 0.80 4.27
C THR A 75 7.85 -0.67 4.68
N TYR A 76 6.92 -1.14 5.50
CA TYR A 76 6.83 -2.50 5.99
C TYR A 76 5.55 -3.16 5.50
N HIS A 77 5.63 -4.45 5.19
CA HIS A 77 4.48 -5.34 5.03
C HIS A 77 4.65 -6.56 5.92
N GLY A 78 3.54 -7.10 6.41
CA GLY A 78 3.55 -8.28 7.26
C GLY A 78 2.15 -8.72 7.69
N PRO A 79 2.07 -9.80 8.48
CA PRO A 79 0.81 -10.35 8.96
C PRO A 79 -0.08 -9.34 9.66
N GLY A 80 -1.39 -9.43 9.43
CA GLY A 80 -2.39 -8.51 9.96
C GLY A 80 -2.50 -7.19 9.19
N GLN A 81 -1.71 -7.02 8.11
CA GLN A 81 -1.81 -5.89 7.20
C GLN A 81 -2.50 -6.33 5.91
N LEU A 82 -3.69 -5.80 5.63
CA LEU A 82 -4.33 -6.00 4.34
C LEU A 82 -3.64 -5.17 3.27
N VAL A 83 -3.18 -5.83 2.22
CA VAL A 83 -2.62 -5.18 1.03
C VAL A 83 -3.59 -5.34 -0.14
N ILE A 84 -3.82 -4.25 -0.87
CA ILE A 84 -4.72 -4.20 -2.02
C ILE A 84 -3.94 -3.70 -3.22
N TYR A 85 -3.81 -4.55 -4.24
CA TYR A 85 -3.12 -4.24 -5.49
C TYR A 85 -4.11 -4.14 -6.65
N PRO A 86 -4.62 -2.94 -6.99
CA PRO A 86 -5.33 -2.72 -8.25
C PRO A 86 -4.35 -2.72 -9.42
N ILE A 87 -4.67 -3.47 -10.47
CA ILE A 87 -3.91 -3.54 -11.73
C ILE A 87 -4.85 -3.10 -12.84
N LEU A 88 -4.89 -1.78 -13.08
CA LEU A 88 -5.92 -1.13 -13.89
C LEU A 88 -5.30 -0.21 -14.95
N ASN A 89 -5.86 -0.22 -16.15
CA ASN A 89 -5.43 0.67 -17.22
C ASN A 89 -6.13 2.04 -17.10
N ILE A 90 -5.52 2.94 -16.36
CA ILE A 90 -6.07 4.28 -16.13
C ILE A 90 -5.94 5.19 -17.36
N LYS A 91 -4.99 4.92 -18.28
CA LYS A 91 -4.87 5.66 -19.54
C LYS A 91 -6.13 5.50 -20.40
N LYS A 92 -6.65 4.29 -20.53
CA LYS A 92 -7.89 4.02 -21.27
C LYS A 92 -9.13 4.62 -20.61
N ARG A 93 -9.08 4.84 -19.28
CA ARG A 93 -10.14 5.53 -18.52
C ARG A 93 -10.01 7.05 -18.54
N LYS A 94 -8.96 7.61 -19.16
CA LYS A 94 -8.66 9.04 -19.19
C LYS A 94 -8.54 9.65 -17.78
N ILE A 95 -8.04 8.88 -16.81
CA ILE A 95 -7.82 9.28 -15.42
C ILE A 95 -6.31 9.46 -15.22
N ASN A 96 -5.89 10.57 -14.61
CA ASN A 96 -4.49 10.76 -14.23
C ASN A 96 -4.18 10.13 -12.86
N ILE A 97 -2.89 10.03 -12.52
CA ILE A 97 -2.43 9.36 -11.29
C ILE A 97 -2.96 10.06 -10.02
N ILE A 98 -3.04 11.39 -10.02
CA ILE A 98 -3.51 12.18 -8.87
C ILE A 98 -5.00 11.93 -8.65
N GLU A 99 -5.79 11.98 -9.71
CA GLU A 99 -7.22 11.66 -9.68
C GLU A 99 -7.46 10.24 -9.17
N TYR A 100 -6.65 9.29 -9.64
CA TYR A 100 -6.75 7.90 -9.18
C TYR A 100 -6.43 7.75 -7.69
N ILE A 101 -5.39 8.42 -7.17
CA ILE A 101 -5.06 8.41 -5.74
C ILE A 101 -6.22 9.01 -4.94
N ASN A 102 -6.78 10.13 -5.37
CA ASN A 102 -7.91 10.78 -4.71
C ASN A 102 -9.12 9.84 -4.66
N LEU A 103 -9.41 9.14 -5.75
CA LEU A 103 -10.47 8.14 -5.82
C LEU A 103 -10.26 6.99 -4.83
N LEU A 104 -9.03 6.43 -4.75
CA LEU A 104 -8.71 5.38 -3.78
C LEU A 104 -8.91 5.86 -2.33
N GLU A 105 -8.47 7.08 -2.02
CA GLU A 105 -8.65 7.66 -0.70
C GLU A 105 -10.13 7.86 -0.37
N GLU A 106 -10.94 8.33 -1.33
CA GLU A 106 -12.39 8.51 -1.16
C GLU A 106 -13.12 7.18 -0.93
N ILE A 107 -12.77 6.15 -1.69
CA ILE A 107 -13.33 4.80 -1.51
C ILE A 107 -13.03 4.32 -0.09
N CYS A 108 -11.77 4.44 0.38
CA CYS A 108 -11.40 4.05 1.73
C CYS A 108 -12.17 4.86 2.78
N ILE A 109 -12.24 6.18 2.65
CA ILE A 109 -12.99 7.04 3.58
C ILE A 109 -14.45 6.61 3.65
N LYS A 110 -15.09 6.33 2.51
CA LYS A 110 -16.49 5.90 2.45
C LYS A 110 -16.70 4.53 3.11
N VAL A 111 -15.86 3.54 2.79
CA VAL A 111 -15.95 2.19 3.36
C VAL A 111 -15.77 2.22 4.87
N PHE A 112 -14.79 2.96 5.37
CA PHE A 112 -14.51 3.07 6.80
C PHE A 112 -15.59 3.86 7.54
N LYS A 113 -16.15 4.91 6.92
CA LYS A 113 -17.29 5.66 7.47
C LYS A 113 -18.51 4.76 7.66
N ASN A 114 -18.80 3.84 6.74
CA ASN A 114 -19.89 2.88 6.86
C ASN A 114 -19.70 1.91 8.06
N ASN A 115 -18.48 1.80 8.58
CA ASN A 115 -18.12 1.03 9.77
C ASN A 115 -17.84 1.94 10.98
N SER A 116 -18.36 3.17 11.00
CA SER A 116 -18.22 4.15 12.07
C SER A 116 -16.76 4.59 12.35
N ILE A 117 -15.85 4.41 11.41
CA ILE A 117 -14.44 4.81 11.52
C ILE A 117 -14.21 6.07 10.66
N LYS A 118 -13.80 7.15 11.30
CA LYS A 118 -13.51 8.41 10.61
C LYS A 118 -12.08 8.43 10.12
N LEU A 119 -11.91 8.45 8.79
CA LEU A 119 -10.63 8.68 8.14
C LEU A 119 -10.55 10.09 7.55
N PHE A 120 -9.32 10.61 7.46
CA PHE A 120 -9.06 11.92 6.84
C PHE A 120 -7.70 11.96 6.15
N ARG A 121 -7.54 12.92 5.22
CA ARG A 121 -6.29 13.24 4.55
C ARG A 121 -5.51 14.27 5.38
N LYS A 122 -4.19 14.15 5.43
CA LYS A 122 -3.32 15.29 5.83
C LYS A 122 -2.88 16.05 4.57
N LYS A 123 -2.89 17.38 4.61
CA LYS A 123 -2.63 18.27 3.45
C LYS A 123 -1.21 18.19 2.90
N GLU A 124 -0.26 17.62 3.64
CA GLU A 124 1.15 17.57 3.25
C GLU A 124 1.54 16.24 2.58
N LYS A 125 2.72 16.20 2.00
CA LYS A 125 3.37 15.21 1.11
C LYS A 125 3.16 13.70 1.37
N ASN A 126 2.46 13.30 2.43
CA ASN A 126 2.31 11.92 2.85
C ASN A 126 0.95 11.33 2.43
N ARG A 127 0.83 10.90 1.18
CA ARG A 127 -0.36 10.19 0.67
C ARG A 127 -0.75 9.02 1.56
N GLY A 128 -2.06 8.77 1.69
CA GLY A 128 -2.68 7.79 2.58
C GLY A 128 -3.58 8.43 3.61
N LEU A 129 -4.16 7.62 4.49
CA LEU A 129 -5.22 8.08 5.36
C LEU A 129 -4.90 7.88 6.84
N TRP A 130 -5.40 8.82 7.59
CA TRP A 130 -5.20 8.97 9.01
C TRP A 130 -6.53 8.81 9.74
N THR A 131 -6.46 8.37 10.98
CA THR A 131 -7.58 8.43 11.93
C THR A 131 -7.15 9.19 13.19
N SER A 132 -8.10 9.51 14.04
CA SER A 132 -7.83 10.23 15.29
C SER A 132 -8.43 9.45 16.46
N LYS A 133 -7.65 9.29 17.54
CA LYS A 133 -8.12 8.81 18.83
C LYS A 133 -7.59 9.74 19.92
N LYS A 134 -8.48 10.26 20.78
CA LYS A 134 -8.14 11.24 21.83
C LYS A 134 -7.31 12.43 21.28
N ASN A 135 -7.70 12.96 20.11
CA ASN A 135 -7.01 14.05 19.38
C ASN A 135 -5.58 13.73 18.92
N ILE A 136 -5.13 12.47 19.02
CA ILE A 136 -3.84 12.04 18.48
C ILE A 136 -4.09 11.43 17.09
N HIS A 137 -3.43 12.00 16.09
CA HIS A 137 -3.55 11.56 14.70
C HIS A 137 -2.59 10.40 14.41
N LYS A 138 -3.13 9.31 13.86
CA LYS A 138 -2.37 8.10 13.51
C LYS A 138 -2.63 7.70 12.06
N LYS A 139 -1.57 7.37 11.33
CA LYS A 139 -1.66 6.86 9.97
C LYS A 139 -1.92 5.37 9.99
N ILE A 140 -2.96 4.93 9.29
CA ILE A 140 -3.34 3.51 9.22
C ILE A 140 -3.40 2.98 7.78
N ILE A 141 -3.52 3.88 6.78
CA ILE A 141 -3.52 3.50 5.36
C ILE A 141 -2.35 4.18 4.65
N PHE A 142 -1.57 3.38 3.92
CA PHE A 142 -0.41 3.81 3.16
C PHE A 142 -0.66 3.55 1.68
N ILE A 143 -0.29 4.50 0.81
CA ILE A 143 -0.46 4.40 -0.63
C ILE A 143 0.90 4.52 -1.31
N GLY A 144 1.23 3.54 -2.15
CA GLY A 144 2.44 3.52 -2.94
C GLY A 144 2.16 2.87 -4.29
N LEU A 145 1.96 3.68 -5.32
CA LEU A 145 1.57 3.24 -6.66
C LEU A 145 2.76 3.29 -7.64
N ARG A 146 2.63 2.53 -8.70
CA ARG A 146 3.48 2.62 -9.88
C ARG A 146 2.61 2.74 -11.12
N TYR A 147 3.04 3.55 -12.07
CA TYR A 147 2.42 3.67 -13.39
C TYR A 147 3.40 3.20 -14.46
N SER A 148 2.95 2.31 -15.31
CA SER A 148 3.73 1.82 -16.47
C SER A 148 2.81 1.35 -17.59
N ARG A 149 3.12 1.69 -18.83
CA ARG A 149 2.39 1.26 -20.03
C ARG A 149 0.87 1.54 -19.98
N GLY A 150 0.47 2.65 -19.36
CA GLY A 150 -0.95 2.99 -19.18
C GLY A 150 -1.63 2.33 -17.97
N VAL A 151 -0.96 1.40 -17.30
CA VAL A 151 -1.47 0.63 -16.18
C VAL A 151 -0.92 1.17 -14.87
N ILE A 152 -1.81 1.34 -13.89
CA ILE A 152 -1.43 1.57 -12.50
C ILE A 152 -1.40 0.25 -11.75
N TYR A 153 -0.44 0.08 -10.84
CA TYR A 153 -0.25 -1.13 -10.05
C TYR A 153 0.50 -0.85 -8.74
N HIS A 154 0.83 -1.87 -7.97
CA HIS A 154 0.98 -1.77 -6.53
C HIS A 154 -0.33 -1.22 -5.94
N GLY A 155 -0.33 -0.42 -4.89
CA GLY A 155 -1.61 0.01 -4.36
C GLY A 155 -1.55 0.61 -2.99
N LEU A 156 -2.32 0.03 -2.07
CA LEU A 156 -2.41 0.50 -0.70
C LEU A 156 -2.27 -0.64 0.30
N SER A 157 -1.89 -0.29 1.52
CA SER A 157 -1.90 -1.20 2.66
C SER A 157 -2.64 -0.59 3.83
N ILE A 158 -3.38 -1.43 4.55
CA ILE A 158 -4.22 -1.05 5.70
C ILE A 158 -3.76 -1.84 6.91
N ASN A 159 -3.37 -1.15 7.96
CA ASN A 159 -2.99 -1.77 9.21
C ASN A 159 -4.25 -2.14 10.03
N PHE A 160 -4.73 -3.37 9.91
CA PHE A 160 -5.83 -3.90 10.73
C PHE A 160 -5.34 -4.38 12.09
N ASN A 161 -4.56 -5.46 12.08
CA ASN A 161 -3.99 -6.11 13.27
C ASN A 161 -2.46 -6.28 13.11
N THR A 162 -1.84 -5.37 12.40
CA THR A 162 -0.42 -5.40 12.06
C THR A 162 0.41 -5.28 13.35
N ASN A 163 1.40 -6.16 13.52
CA ASN A 163 2.43 -5.96 14.52
C ASN A 163 3.32 -4.77 14.11
N LEU A 164 3.27 -3.69 14.87
CA LEU A 164 3.93 -2.44 14.55
C LEU A 164 5.38 -2.34 15.05
N ILE A 165 5.87 -3.31 15.82
CA ILE A 165 7.23 -3.30 16.37
C ILE A 165 8.24 -3.18 15.22
N ASP A 166 8.12 -4.07 14.23
CA ASP A 166 9.01 -4.05 13.06
C ASP A 166 8.80 -2.78 12.22
N PHE A 167 7.56 -2.35 12.06
CA PHE A 167 7.23 -1.16 11.27
C PHE A 167 7.80 0.12 11.90
N ARG A 168 7.84 0.20 13.22
CA ARG A 168 8.40 1.33 13.98
C ARG A 168 9.92 1.34 14.03
N SER A 169 10.57 0.25 13.66
CA SER A 169 12.05 0.19 13.58
C SER A 169 12.64 0.96 12.40
N ILE A 170 11.79 1.45 11.51
CA ILE A 170 12.16 2.30 10.38
C ILE A 170 11.43 3.64 10.47
N ASN A 171 11.88 4.63 9.69
CA ASN A 171 11.16 5.90 9.47
C ASN A 171 10.29 5.79 8.20
N PRO A 172 9.09 5.17 8.28
CA PRO A 172 8.32 4.85 7.10
C PRO A 172 7.76 6.12 6.46
N CYS A 173 8.03 6.27 5.17
CA CYS A 173 7.62 7.47 4.43
C CYS A 173 8.18 8.80 5.01
N GLY A 174 9.18 8.74 5.89
CA GLY A 174 9.73 9.89 6.60
C GLY A 174 8.87 10.35 7.79
N LEU A 175 7.98 9.49 8.28
CA LEU A 175 7.21 9.70 9.50
C LEU A 175 7.94 9.15 10.71
N ASP A 176 7.65 9.71 11.89
CA ASP A 176 8.00 9.07 13.16
C ASP A 176 7.19 7.77 13.30
N GLY A 177 7.83 6.70 13.79
CA GLY A 177 7.14 5.43 14.05
C GLY A 177 5.93 5.56 14.99
N ASN A 178 5.95 6.58 15.87
CA ASN A 178 4.82 6.91 16.74
C ASN A 178 3.60 7.49 16.00
N GLU A 179 3.75 7.98 14.78
CA GLU A 179 2.62 8.45 13.97
C GLU A 179 1.86 7.31 13.28
N ILE A 180 2.37 6.08 13.35
CA ILE A 180 1.77 4.90 12.74
C ILE A 180 0.97 4.13 13.79
N SER A 181 -0.18 3.57 13.37
CA SER A 181 -0.96 2.67 14.19
C SER A 181 -1.68 1.61 13.37
N SER A 182 -2.38 0.72 14.03
CA SER A 182 -3.33 -0.23 13.48
C SER A 182 -4.71 -0.02 14.13
N LEU A 183 -5.76 -0.51 13.48
CA LEU A 183 -7.12 -0.44 14.04
C LEU A 183 -7.17 -1.15 15.40
N LYS A 184 -6.56 -2.33 15.50
CA LYS A 184 -6.48 -3.08 16.76
C LYS A 184 -5.80 -2.29 17.87
N GLU A 185 -4.65 -1.67 17.62
CA GLU A 185 -3.94 -0.86 18.63
C GLU A 185 -4.78 0.34 19.09
N LEU A 186 -5.59 0.89 18.20
CA LEU A 186 -6.49 1.98 18.50
C LEU A 186 -7.81 1.52 19.16
N ASN A 187 -8.04 0.21 19.29
CA ASN A 187 -9.31 -0.36 19.75
C ASN A 187 -10.50 0.17 18.93
N ILE A 188 -10.35 0.10 17.61
CA ILE A 188 -11.33 0.48 16.59
C ILE A 188 -11.74 -0.76 15.83
#